data_3119ea976c9628bc0d6b3268874ffd32
#
_entry.id   3119ea976c9628bc0d6b3268874ffd32
#
_cell.length_a   1.000
_cell.length_b   1.000
_cell.length_c   1.000
_cell.angle_alpha   90.00
_cell.angle_beta   90.00
_cell.angle_gamma   90.00
#
_symmetry.space_group_name_H-M   'P 1'
#
loop_
_entity.id
_entity.type
_entity.pdbx_description
1 polymer ?
#
loop_
_entity_poly.entity_id
_entity_poly.type
_entity_poly.pdbx_seq_one_letter_code
_entity_poly.pdbx_strand_id
1 'polypeptide(L)'
;MTEKRNIREAMEPFEDSLESLRQDYAQMRGVYSAAIREINARLETLNNEFSYRNRHNPIHHIESRVKSMPSIIKKLRTIGAPISMSSAKKHLHDIAGVRVVCRYVDDIYRIADLLLAQDDISLILEKNYIKNPKPNGYRSLHIVVDVPVYMSHGKLFAPVEIQIRTVAMDFWATPVSYTHLTLPTIA
;
A
#
# COMPACT_ATOMS: atom_id res chain seq x y z
N MET A 1 30.89 -23.06 32.38
CA MET A 1 31.23 -21.88 31.58
C MET A 1 31.17 -22.12 30.05
N THR A 2 31.44 -23.35 29.61
CA THR A 2 31.53 -23.76 28.18
C THR A 2 30.18 -23.73 27.44
N GLU A 3 29.08 -24.10 28.10
CA GLU A 3 27.75 -24.23 27.49
C GLU A 3 27.12 -22.88 27.10
N LYS A 4 27.31 -21.84 27.92
CA LYS A 4 26.86 -20.46 27.60
C LYS A 4 27.62 -19.85 26.44
N ARG A 5 28.89 -20.24 26.24
CA ARG A 5 29.71 -19.79 25.13
C ARG A 5 29.26 -20.42 23.80
N ASN A 6 28.97 -21.72 23.82
CA ASN A 6 28.47 -22.44 22.63
C ASN A 6 27.11 -21.92 22.16
N ILE A 7 26.19 -21.57 23.08
CA ILE A 7 24.88 -20.98 22.73
C ILE A 7 25.04 -19.61 22.08
N ARG A 8 25.96 -18.79 22.60
CA ARG A 8 26.23 -17.45 22.06
C ARG A 8 26.84 -17.51 20.66
N GLU A 9 27.85 -18.37 20.45
CA GLU A 9 28.47 -18.59 19.12
C GLU A 9 27.48 -19.19 18.09
N ALA A 10 26.50 -19.98 18.53
CA ALA A 10 25.45 -20.49 17.66
C ALA A 10 24.37 -19.46 17.33
N MET A 11 24.20 -18.43 18.17
CA MET A 11 23.21 -17.34 17.95
C MET A 11 23.72 -16.17 17.12
N GLU A 12 25.05 -15.92 17.12
CA GLU A 12 25.66 -14.82 16.36
C GLU A 12 25.26 -14.81 14.87
N PRO A 13 25.31 -15.90 14.10
CA PRO A 13 24.90 -15.89 12.68
C PRO A 13 23.43 -15.57 12.47
N PHE A 14 22.58 -15.89 13.46
CA PHE A 14 21.16 -15.60 13.40
C PHE A 14 20.86 -14.13 13.72
N GLU A 15 21.56 -13.55 14.68
CA GLU A 15 21.47 -12.13 15.03
C GLU A 15 21.97 -11.25 13.89
N ASP A 16 23.09 -11.58 13.25
CA ASP A 16 23.62 -10.89 12.07
C ASP A 16 22.62 -10.95 10.90
N SER A 17 21.98 -12.09 10.69
CA SER A 17 20.97 -12.27 9.64
C SER A 17 19.70 -11.42 9.91
N LEU A 18 19.29 -11.30 11.16
CA LEU A 18 18.16 -10.44 11.55
C LEU A 18 18.48 -8.96 11.41
N GLU A 19 19.68 -8.55 11.78
CA GLU A 19 20.12 -7.15 11.66
C GLU A 19 20.24 -6.74 10.20
N SER A 20 20.81 -7.59 9.34
CA SER A 20 20.83 -7.38 7.90
C SER A 20 19.41 -7.22 7.32
N LEU A 21 18.48 -8.08 7.72
CA LEU A 21 17.08 -7.98 7.27
C LEU A 21 16.39 -6.68 7.73
N ARG A 22 16.72 -6.20 8.95
CA ARG A 22 16.22 -4.93 9.47
C ARG A 22 16.75 -3.74 8.68
N GLN A 23 18.05 -3.75 8.36
CA GLN A 23 18.69 -2.69 7.56
C GLN A 23 18.12 -2.64 6.15
N ASP A 24 17.98 -3.80 5.50
CA ASP A 24 17.34 -3.92 4.17
C ASP A 24 15.91 -3.40 4.18
N TYR A 25 15.14 -3.72 5.23
CA TYR A 25 13.79 -3.21 5.41
C TYR A 25 13.77 -1.69 5.60
N ALA A 26 14.67 -1.14 6.41
CA ALA A 26 14.75 0.30 6.65
C ALA A 26 15.05 1.08 5.36
N GLN A 27 16.00 0.58 4.56
CA GLN A 27 16.34 1.16 3.27
C GLN A 27 15.15 1.08 2.29
N MET A 28 14.54 -0.09 2.17
CA MET A 28 13.36 -0.28 1.34
C MET A 28 12.22 0.65 1.77
N ARG A 29 11.93 0.72 3.08
CA ARG A 29 10.89 1.60 3.63
C ARG A 29 11.11 3.06 3.26
N GLY A 30 12.37 3.52 3.24
CA GLY A 30 12.73 4.88 2.83
C GLY A 30 12.25 5.19 1.40
N VAL A 31 12.54 4.30 0.45
CA VAL A 31 12.14 4.43 -0.97
C VAL A 31 10.61 4.41 -1.10
N TYR A 32 9.93 3.44 -0.50
CA TYR A 32 8.47 3.34 -0.59
C TYR A 32 7.73 4.48 0.12
N SER A 33 8.30 5.01 1.22
CA SER A 33 7.76 6.21 1.87
C SER A 33 7.92 7.46 1.00
N ALA A 34 9.01 7.56 0.24
CA ALA A 34 9.19 8.64 -0.71
C ALA A 34 8.18 8.54 -1.87
N ALA A 35 7.96 7.34 -2.43
CA ALA A 35 6.95 7.12 -3.47
C ALA A 35 5.53 7.47 -3.01
N ILE A 36 5.17 7.15 -1.75
CA ILE A 36 3.89 7.58 -1.15
C ILE A 36 3.79 9.10 -1.11
N ARG A 37 4.85 9.82 -0.72
CA ARG A 37 4.83 11.29 -0.69
C ARG A 37 4.63 11.89 -2.08
N GLU A 38 5.27 11.32 -3.12
CA GLU A 38 5.07 11.74 -4.50
C GLU A 38 3.60 11.57 -4.94
N ILE A 39 3.00 10.43 -4.67
CA ILE A 39 1.58 10.18 -4.99
C ILE A 39 0.66 11.12 -4.23
N ASN A 40 0.88 11.30 -2.91
CA ASN A 40 0.05 12.19 -2.10
C ASN A 40 0.11 13.64 -2.60
N ALA A 41 1.30 14.16 -2.92
CA ALA A 41 1.45 15.51 -3.46
C ALA A 41 0.70 15.71 -4.78
N ARG A 42 0.73 14.70 -5.68
CA ARG A 42 -0.01 14.72 -6.95
C ARG A 42 -1.52 14.70 -6.73
N LEU A 43 -2.01 13.84 -5.85
CA LEU A 43 -3.44 13.75 -5.49
C LEU A 43 -3.94 15.04 -4.85
N GLU A 44 -3.17 15.66 -3.97
CA GLU A 44 -3.49 16.96 -3.36
C GLU A 44 -3.53 18.08 -4.41
N THR A 45 -2.58 18.09 -5.34
CA THR A 45 -2.56 19.05 -6.45
C THR A 45 -3.81 18.91 -7.31
N LEU A 46 -4.16 17.69 -7.72
CA LEU A 46 -5.38 17.42 -8.49
C LEU A 46 -6.63 17.86 -7.72
N ASN A 47 -6.74 17.52 -6.44
CA ASN A 47 -7.88 17.88 -5.61
C ASN A 47 -8.04 19.40 -5.49
N ASN A 48 -6.94 20.13 -5.33
CA ASN A 48 -6.94 21.60 -5.25
C ASN A 48 -7.34 22.23 -6.60
N GLU A 49 -6.81 21.71 -7.73
CA GLU A 49 -7.18 22.18 -9.07
C GLU A 49 -8.69 22.04 -9.32
N PHE A 50 -9.29 20.92 -8.93
CA PHE A 50 -10.74 20.71 -9.02
C PHE A 50 -11.53 21.70 -8.17
N SER A 51 -11.06 21.99 -6.97
CA SER A 51 -11.70 22.96 -6.08
C SER A 51 -11.82 24.35 -6.74
N TYR A 52 -10.74 24.79 -7.40
CA TYR A 52 -10.73 26.09 -8.09
C TYR A 52 -11.59 26.12 -9.35
N ARG A 53 -11.56 25.05 -10.16
CA ARG A 53 -12.24 25.02 -11.46
C ARG A 53 -13.73 24.70 -11.36
N ASN A 54 -14.11 23.77 -10.49
CA ASN A 54 -15.44 23.16 -10.49
C ASN A 54 -16.22 23.41 -9.20
N ARG A 55 -15.67 24.14 -8.23
CA ARG A 55 -16.25 24.32 -6.86
C ARG A 55 -16.60 22.99 -6.17
N HIS A 56 -15.88 21.90 -6.53
CA HIS A 56 -16.11 20.56 -6.03
C HIS A 56 -14.77 19.90 -5.68
N ASN A 57 -14.66 19.37 -4.49
CA ASN A 57 -13.51 18.59 -4.05
C ASN A 57 -13.83 17.11 -4.25
N PRO A 58 -13.24 16.43 -5.25
CA PRO A 58 -13.52 15.03 -5.52
C PRO A 58 -13.00 14.11 -4.39
N ILE A 59 -11.87 14.46 -3.78
CA ILE A 59 -11.25 13.68 -2.70
C ILE A 59 -11.78 14.15 -1.35
N HIS A 60 -12.31 13.20 -0.57
CA HIS A 60 -12.74 13.43 0.80
C HIS A 60 -11.55 13.34 1.76
N HIS A 61 -10.75 12.26 1.67
CA HIS A 61 -9.49 12.11 2.42
C HIS A 61 -8.57 11.08 1.77
N ILE A 62 -7.31 11.12 2.17
CA ILE A 62 -6.25 10.22 1.74
C ILE A 62 -5.62 9.57 2.97
N GLU A 63 -5.46 8.25 2.95
CA GLU A 63 -4.72 7.50 3.94
C GLU A 63 -3.56 6.76 3.27
N SER A 64 -2.40 6.75 3.90
CA SER A 64 -1.21 6.13 3.32
C SER A 64 -0.44 5.32 4.34
N ARG A 65 0.14 4.20 3.88
CA ARG A 65 1.01 3.40 4.75
C ARG A 65 2.05 2.63 3.97
N VAL A 66 3.21 2.43 4.58
CA VAL A 66 4.15 1.38 4.18
C VAL A 66 3.84 0.13 5.01
N LYS A 67 3.76 -1.02 4.36
CA LYS A 67 3.50 -2.31 5.00
C LYS A 67 4.60 -2.65 6.00
N SER A 68 4.23 -3.06 7.20
CA SER A 68 5.18 -3.43 8.25
C SER A 68 5.96 -4.70 7.90
N MET A 69 7.21 -4.80 8.40
CA MET A 69 8.05 -5.98 8.19
C MET A 69 7.36 -7.30 8.58
N PRO A 70 6.68 -7.43 9.74
CA PRO A 70 5.93 -8.64 10.06
C PRO A 70 4.86 -8.99 9.02
N SER A 71 4.15 -7.98 8.48
CA SER A 71 3.12 -8.19 7.44
C SER A 71 3.72 -8.64 6.11
N ILE A 72 4.91 -8.14 5.75
CA ILE A 72 5.67 -8.57 4.57
C ILE A 72 6.07 -10.03 4.72
N ILE A 73 6.69 -10.38 5.86
CA ILE A 73 7.12 -11.75 6.15
C ILE A 73 5.94 -12.73 6.11
N LYS A 74 4.82 -12.36 6.77
CA LYS A 74 3.60 -13.18 6.74
C LYS A 74 3.13 -13.42 5.30
N LYS A 75 3.11 -12.38 4.47
CA LYS A 75 2.65 -12.49 3.08
C LYS A 75 3.58 -13.33 2.22
N LEU A 76 4.92 -13.16 2.36
CA LEU A 76 5.90 -14.00 1.67
C LEU A 76 5.74 -15.48 2.04
N ARG A 77 5.54 -15.81 3.32
CA ARG A 77 5.25 -17.17 3.78
C ARG A 77 3.98 -17.74 3.12
N THR A 78 2.91 -16.94 3.05
CA THR A 78 1.63 -17.38 2.46
C THR A 78 1.77 -17.75 0.99
N ILE A 79 2.64 -17.05 0.23
CA ILE A 79 2.87 -17.33 -1.19
C ILE A 79 4.03 -18.30 -1.45
N GLY A 80 4.67 -18.83 -0.38
CA GLY A 80 5.80 -19.77 -0.49
C GLY A 80 7.09 -19.14 -1.03
N ALA A 81 7.25 -17.80 -0.91
CA ALA A 81 8.42 -17.09 -1.41
C ALA A 81 9.51 -16.94 -0.31
N PRO A 82 10.81 -16.87 -0.70
CA PRO A 82 11.91 -16.64 0.24
C PRO A 82 11.70 -15.37 1.08
N ILE A 83 12.10 -15.42 2.36
CA ILE A 83 11.99 -14.28 3.28
C ILE A 83 13.20 -13.37 3.07
N SER A 84 13.09 -12.42 2.14
CA SER A 84 14.08 -11.39 1.88
C SER A 84 13.40 -10.12 1.32
N MET A 85 14.05 -8.98 1.43
CA MET A 85 13.50 -7.74 0.86
C MET A 85 13.56 -7.72 -0.66
N SER A 86 14.51 -8.41 -1.28
CA SER A 86 14.53 -8.63 -2.73
C SER A 86 13.33 -9.45 -3.21
N SER A 87 12.99 -10.51 -2.49
CA SER A 87 11.77 -11.31 -2.75
C SER A 87 10.50 -10.50 -2.55
N ALA A 88 10.44 -9.65 -1.50
CA ALA A 88 9.33 -8.75 -1.26
C ALA A 88 9.10 -7.80 -2.44
N LYS A 89 10.15 -7.13 -2.93
CA LYS A 89 10.09 -6.24 -4.10
C LYS A 89 9.59 -6.95 -5.36
N LYS A 90 9.99 -8.21 -5.55
CA LYS A 90 9.63 -9.01 -6.72
C LYS A 90 8.17 -9.49 -6.72
N HIS A 91 7.62 -9.85 -5.56
CA HIS A 91 6.34 -10.55 -5.47
C HIS A 91 5.21 -9.72 -4.84
N LEU A 92 5.52 -8.60 -4.17
CA LEU A 92 4.52 -7.80 -3.47
C LEU A 92 4.39 -6.42 -4.10
N HIS A 93 3.22 -6.11 -4.64
CA HIS A 93 2.89 -4.80 -5.20
C HIS A 93 2.22 -3.85 -4.20
N ASP A 94 1.96 -4.32 -2.97
CA ASP A 94 1.25 -3.60 -1.91
C ASP A 94 2.13 -3.24 -0.71
N ILE A 95 3.43 -3.07 -0.93
CA ILE A 95 4.38 -2.60 0.09
C ILE A 95 4.09 -1.14 0.44
N ALA A 96 3.93 -0.28 -0.56
CA ALA A 96 3.39 1.06 -0.40
C ALA A 96 1.89 1.05 -0.78
N GLY A 97 1.05 1.54 0.10
CA GLY A 97 -0.39 1.63 -0.11
C GLY A 97 -0.91 3.04 0.13
N VAL A 98 -1.71 3.53 -0.79
CA VAL A 98 -2.47 4.78 -0.69
C VAL A 98 -3.94 4.46 -0.86
N ARG A 99 -4.77 4.91 0.08
CA ARG A 99 -6.22 4.84 -0.02
C ARG A 99 -6.76 6.25 -0.28
N VAL A 100 -7.50 6.38 -1.37
CA VAL A 100 -8.17 7.62 -1.75
C VAL A 100 -9.67 7.42 -1.58
N VAL A 101 -10.29 8.21 -0.71
CA VAL A 101 -11.72 8.18 -0.52
C VAL A 101 -12.33 9.37 -1.26
N CYS A 102 -13.15 9.08 -2.27
CA CYS A 102 -13.85 10.06 -3.11
C CYS A 102 -15.29 10.25 -2.66
N ARG A 103 -15.91 11.34 -3.12
CA ARG A 103 -17.34 11.62 -2.81
C ARG A 103 -18.27 10.81 -3.68
N TYR A 104 -18.00 10.72 -5.00
CA TYR A 104 -18.85 10.06 -5.99
C TYR A 104 -18.08 9.02 -6.79
N VAL A 105 -18.79 8.12 -7.45
CA VAL A 105 -18.20 7.05 -8.27
C VAL A 105 -17.44 7.63 -9.46
N ASP A 106 -17.96 8.67 -10.10
CA ASP A 106 -17.32 9.31 -11.25
C ASP A 106 -15.98 9.97 -10.86
N ASP A 107 -15.89 10.50 -9.63
CA ASP A 107 -14.64 11.05 -9.10
C ASP A 107 -13.53 9.99 -9.01
N ILE A 108 -13.89 8.73 -8.72
CA ILE A 108 -12.93 7.61 -8.64
C ILE A 108 -12.20 7.46 -9.98
N TYR A 109 -12.97 7.34 -11.05
CA TYR A 109 -12.40 7.14 -12.38
C TYR A 109 -11.64 8.38 -12.86
N ARG A 110 -12.20 9.57 -12.63
CA ARG A 110 -11.57 10.82 -13.01
C ARG A 110 -10.22 11.05 -12.33
N ILE A 111 -10.11 10.78 -11.04
CA ILE A 111 -8.83 10.89 -10.31
C ILE A 111 -7.83 9.85 -10.83
N ALA A 112 -8.27 8.61 -11.08
CA ALA A 112 -7.41 7.56 -11.63
C ALA A 112 -6.88 7.95 -13.02
N ASP A 113 -7.77 8.40 -13.94
CA ASP A 113 -7.40 8.79 -15.29
C ASP A 113 -6.41 9.94 -15.31
N LEU A 114 -6.63 10.98 -14.48
CA LEU A 114 -5.73 12.14 -14.40
C LEU A 114 -4.37 11.78 -13.79
N LEU A 115 -4.33 10.86 -12.84
CA LEU A 115 -3.07 10.37 -12.29
C LEU A 115 -2.30 9.55 -13.34
N LEU A 116 -2.99 8.69 -14.08
CA LEU A 116 -2.39 7.83 -15.11
C LEU A 116 -2.02 8.59 -16.38
N ALA A 117 -2.57 9.78 -16.59
CA ALA A 117 -2.19 10.65 -17.72
C ALA A 117 -0.85 11.39 -17.50
N GLN A 118 -0.24 11.28 -16.32
CA GLN A 118 1.06 11.90 -16.04
C GLN A 118 2.19 11.09 -16.68
N ASP A 119 3.10 11.75 -17.38
CA ASP A 119 4.14 11.14 -18.22
C ASP A 119 5.09 10.19 -17.49
N ASP A 120 5.28 10.41 -16.19
CA ASP A 120 6.22 9.69 -15.34
C ASP A 120 5.55 8.63 -14.45
N ILE A 121 4.24 8.42 -14.59
CA ILE A 121 3.48 7.38 -13.90
C ILE A 121 3.15 6.26 -14.87
N SER A 122 3.55 5.04 -14.55
CA SER A 122 3.27 3.86 -15.37
C SER A 122 2.33 2.90 -14.65
N LEU A 123 1.24 2.51 -15.31
CA LEU A 123 0.30 1.52 -14.78
C LEU A 123 0.93 0.12 -14.87
N ILE A 124 1.02 -0.58 -13.74
CA ILE A 124 1.48 -1.97 -13.65
C ILE A 124 0.28 -2.93 -13.65
N LEU A 125 -0.76 -2.62 -12.87
CA LEU A 125 -1.91 -3.51 -12.67
C LEU A 125 -3.17 -2.69 -12.35
N GLU A 126 -4.31 -3.11 -12.92
CA GLU A 126 -5.63 -2.60 -12.55
C GLU A 126 -6.56 -3.75 -12.12
N LYS A 127 -7.34 -3.53 -11.05
CA LYS A 127 -8.43 -4.40 -10.61
C LYS A 127 -9.64 -3.55 -10.28
N ASN A 128 -10.67 -3.66 -11.09
CA ASN A 128 -11.89 -2.88 -10.92
C ASN A 128 -12.98 -3.69 -10.20
N TYR A 129 -12.96 -3.62 -8.87
CA TYR A 129 -13.98 -4.24 -8.02
C TYR A 129 -15.28 -3.41 -7.91
N ILE A 130 -15.37 -2.25 -8.58
CA ILE A 130 -16.62 -1.51 -8.70
C ILE A 130 -17.47 -2.17 -9.78
N LYS A 131 -16.85 -2.48 -10.94
CA LYS A 131 -17.52 -3.19 -12.05
C LYS A 131 -17.73 -4.68 -11.74
N ASN A 132 -16.73 -5.30 -11.10
CA ASN A 132 -16.74 -6.72 -10.74
C ASN A 132 -16.55 -6.91 -9.23
N PRO A 133 -17.58 -6.71 -8.39
CA PRO A 133 -17.47 -6.80 -6.94
C PRO A 133 -17.01 -8.18 -6.47
N LYS A 134 -16.30 -8.22 -5.34
CA LYS A 134 -15.97 -9.49 -4.70
C LYS A 134 -17.22 -10.17 -4.14
N PRO A 135 -17.22 -11.51 -3.92
CA PRO A 135 -18.38 -12.23 -3.38
C PRO A 135 -18.92 -11.67 -2.05
N ASN A 136 -18.07 -11.05 -1.24
CA ASN A 136 -18.45 -10.39 0.01
C ASN A 136 -18.98 -8.95 -0.17
N GLY A 137 -19.24 -8.50 -1.40
CA GLY A 137 -19.75 -7.17 -1.69
C GLY A 137 -18.70 -6.05 -1.70
N TYR A 138 -17.40 -6.36 -1.50
CA TYR A 138 -16.33 -5.37 -1.53
C TYR A 138 -16.22 -4.68 -2.89
N ARG A 139 -16.17 -3.35 -2.89
CA ARG A 139 -16.02 -2.49 -4.07
C ARG A 139 -14.89 -1.50 -3.88
N SER A 140 -14.04 -1.37 -4.88
CA SER A 140 -12.95 -0.37 -4.96
C SER A 140 -12.31 -0.46 -6.35
N LEU A 141 -11.75 0.62 -6.84
CA LEU A 141 -10.80 0.57 -7.94
C LEU A 141 -9.39 0.44 -7.34
N HIS A 142 -8.65 -0.58 -7.73
CA HIS A 142 -7.25 -0.78 -7.34
C HIS A 142 -6.38 -0.59 -8.56
N ILE A 143 -5.42 0.31 -8.49
CA ILE A 143 -4.35 0.46 -9.47
C ILE A 143 -3.01 0.31 -8.76
N VAL A 144 -2.08 -0.35 -9.42
CA VAL A 144 -0.67 -0.38 -9.02
C VAL A 144 0.08 0.41 -10.05
N VAL A 145 0.78 1.44 -9.61
CA VAL A 145 1.55 2.33 -10.48
C VAL A 145 3.02 2.33 -10.08
N ASP A 146 3.90 2.46 -11.05
CA ASP A 146 5.32 2.68 -10.81
C ASP A 146 5.60 4.17 -10.72
N VAL A 147 6.26 4.58 -9.64
CA VAL A 147 6.45 5.98 -9.27
C VAL A 147 7.92 6.32 -9.23
N PRO A 148 8.38 7.37 -9.94
CA PRO A 148 9.76 7.81 -9.86
C PRO A 148 10.05 8.46 -8.49
N VAL A 149 11.16 8.07 -7.90
CA VAL A 149 11.66 8.59 -6.62
C VAL A 149 13.10 9.04 -6.80
N TYR A 150 13.42 10.25 -6.40
CA TYR A 150 14.79 10.79 -6.47
C TYR A 150 15.47 10.67 -5.11
N MET A 151 16.42 9.75 -5.02
CA MET A 151 17.24 9.53 -3.84
C MET A 151 18.64 10.14 -4.03
N SER A 152 19.44 10.23 -2.98
CA SER A 152 20.81 10.79 -3.04
C SER A 152 21.72 10.10 -4.06
N HIS A 153 21.44 8.86 -4.38
CA HIS A 153 22.20 8.02 -5.32
C HIS A 153 21.54 7.88 -6.70
N GLY A 154 20.48 8.66 -6.98
CA GLY A 154 19.85 8.71 -8.29
C GLY A 154 18.34 8.45 -8.30
N LYS A 155 17.79 8.35 -9.50
CA LYS A 155 16.37 8.07 -9.75
C LYS A 155 16.11 6.57 -9.59
N LEU A 156 15.08 6.23 -8.81
CA LEU A 156 14.56 4.89 -8.65
C LEU A 156 13.08 4.88 -9.01
N PHE A 157 12.52 3.69 -9.21
CA PHE A 157 11.08 3.49 -9.33
C PHE A 157 10.57 2.58 -8.21
N ALA A 158 9.40 2.87 -7.69
CA ALA A 158 8.77 2.05 -6.67
C ALA A 158 7.28 1.87 -6.94
N PRO A 159 6.77 0.62 -6.90
CA PRO A 159 5.35 0.35 -7.06
C PRO A 159 4.55 0.85 -5.85
N VAL A 160 3.43 1.52 -6.12
CA VAL A 160 2.45 1.97 -5.14
C VAL A 160 1.09 1.43 -5.50
N GLU A 161 0.45 0.69 -4.59
CA GLU A 161 -0.95 0.31 -4.72
C GLU A 161 -1.84 1.46 -4.28
N ILE A 162 -2.71 1.94 -5.18
CA ILE A 162 -3.69 2.99 -4.91
C ILE A 162 -5.07 2.37 -4.93
N GLN A 163 -5.78 2.43 -3.82
CA GLN A 163 -7.15 1.95 -3.65
C GLN A 163 -8.08 3.15 -3.64
N ILE A 164 -8.90 3.30 -4.68
CA ILE A 164 -9.81 4.43 -4.83
C ILE A 164 -11.25 3.94 -4.65
N ARG A 165 -12.01 4.56 -3.77
CA ARG A 165 -13.37 4.17 -3.41
C ARG A 165 -14.20 5.37 -2.95
N THR A 166 -15.52 5.24 -2.90
CA THR A 166 -16.37 6.26 -2.27
C THR A 166 -16.41 6.12 -0.75
N VAL A 167 -16.90 7.15 -0.07
CA VAL A 167 -17.15 7.11 1.40
C VAL A 167 -18.02 5.92 1.78
N ALA A 168 -19.08 5.63 1.01
CA ALA A 168 -19.95 4.49 1.26
C ALA A 168 -19.23 3.14 1.09
N MET A 169 -18.37 3.01 0.06
CA MET A 169 -17.56 1.81 -0.16
C MET A 169 -16.50 1.64 0.94
N ASP A 170 -15.93 2.72 1.42
CA ASP A 170 -14.95 2.69 2.53
C ASP A 170 -15.63 2.30 3.84
N PHE A 171 -16.78 2.88 4.13
CA PHE A 171 -17.61 2.49 5.28
C PHE A 171 -17.98 0.99 5.26
N TRP A 172 -18.39 0.47 4.11
CA TRP A 172 -18.69 -0.97 3.96
C TRP A 172 -17.46 -1.87 4.13
N ALA A 173 -16.28 -1.44 3.70
CA ALA A 173 -15.04 -2.21 3.80
C ALA A 173 -14.46 -2.25 5.23
N THR A 174 -14.78 -1.27 6.07
CA THR A 174 -14.24 -1.11 7.43
C THR A 174 -14.85 -2.08 8.45
N PRO A 175 -16.20 -2.36 8.50
CA PRO A 175 -16.82 -3.23 9.50
C PRO A 175 -16.43 -4.70 9.40
N VAL A 176 -15.95 -5.18 8.24
CA VAL A 176 -15.54 -6.58 8.05
C VAL A 176 -14.34 -6.95 8.94
N SER A 177 -13.62 -5.97 9.50
CA SER A 177 -12.58 -6.18 10.50
C SER A 177 -13.11 -6.26 11.94
N TYR A 178 -14.38 -5.89 12.18
CA TYR A 178 -15.01 -5.86 13.52
C TYR A 178 -16.11 -6.88 13.72
N THR A 179 -16.37 -7.80 12.78
CA THR A 179 -17.41 -8.84 12.90
C THR A 179 -17.01 -9.99 13.82
N HIS A 180 -16.68 -9.64 15.07
CA HIS A 180 -16.90 -10.52 16.21
C HIS A 180 -17.98 -9.95 17.17
N LEU A 181 -18.82 -9.05 16.71
CA LEU A 181 -20.08 -8.73 17.36
C LEU A 181 -21.09 -9.83 16.97
N THR A 182 -21.07 -10.92 17.72
CA THR A 182 -22.20 -11.84 17.79
C THR A 182 -23.38 -11.02 18.32
N LEU A 183 -24.37 -10.77 17.46
CA LEU A 183 -25.67 -10.30 17.92
C LEU A 183 -26.21 -11.35 18.90
N PRO A 184 -26.65 -10.97 20.12
CA PRO A 184 -27.30 -11.93 21.01
C PRO A 184 -28.57 -12.43 20.29
N THR A 185 -28.65 -13.76 20.12
CA THR A 185 -29.88 -14.41 19.66
C THR A 185 -30.93 -14.14 20.71
N ILE A 186 -31.92 -13.32 20.36
CA ILE A 186 -33.13 -13.16 21.20
C ILE A 186 -33.91 -14.47 21.02
N ALA A 187 -33.99 -15.23 22.11
CA ALA A 187 -34.84 -16.43 22.22
C ALA A 187 -36.29 -15.99 22.44
#